data_4d5a709756aa066b5a8c05588430c6cb
#
_entry.id   4d5a709756aa066b5a8c05588430c6cb
#
_cell.length_a   1.000
_cell.length_b   1.000
_cell.length_c   1.000
_cell.angle_alpha   90.00
_cell.angle_beta   90.00
_cell.angle_gamma   90.00
#
_symmetry.space_group_name_H-M   'P 1'
#
loop_
_entity.id
_entity.type
_entity.pdbx_description
1 polymer ?
#
loop_
_entity_poly.entity_id
_entity_poly.type
_entity_poly.pdbx_seq_one_letter_code
_entity_poly.pdbx_strand_id
1 'polypeptide(L)'
;MLFDALKEKTQKHTKLGTLAIHSGLMTAAEVDSVIVEQTHQDKKFGELTIEMGYLTDEQVKTLLNIQSPDFLLLGQILLDKEIIDNTTLEKIIKDYRQENEISDLDMVLEDKESVENLIEHFFSETSLKPSALDKMYIELLFNSFIRFVGDDYTPLSAEQCECFSADCVVRQNICGEYAVSTYIGMNQATAINFASRYVKENFSVYDEYVQASLDDFLNLNNGLFTVNCSNEEALELTLSAPQHLDGEPLTFKKAYKLKVLYPFGTVHFIIEF
;
A
#
# COMPACT_ATOMS: atom_id res chain seq x y z
N MET A 1 19.41 4.33 7.89
CA MET A 1 20.57 5.24 7.77
C MET A 1 20.61 6.07 6.49
N LEU A 2 20.53 5.52 5.26
CA LEU A 2 20.50 6.35 4.04
C LEU A 2 19.13 7.05 3.86
N PHE A 3 18.06 6.36 4.17
CA PHE A 3 16.68 6.86 4.08
C PHE A 3 16.38 7.92 5.15
N ASP A 4 16.90 7.76 6.37
CA ASP A 4 16.69 8.74 7.45
C ASP A 4 17.49 10.03 7.23
N ALA A 5 18.69 9.93 6.64
CA ALA A 5 19.48 11.12 6.24
C ALA A 5 18.83 11.87 5.06
N LEU A 6 17.96 11.23 4.29
CA LEU A 6 17.18 11.84 3.20
C LEU A 6 15.93 12.56 3.70
N LYS A 7 15.31 12.10 4.82
CA LYS A 7 14.12 12.72 5.42
C LYS A 7 14.40 14.08 6.09
N GLU A 8 15.62 14.32 6.56
CA GLU A 8 15.93 15.55 7.33
C GLU A 8 16.07 16.84 6.52
N LYS A 9 16.10 16.80 5.18
CA LYS A 9 16.34 17.99 4.33
C LYS A 9 15.41 18.18 3.14
N THR A 10 14.38 17.37 2.96
CA THR A 10 13.50 17.46 1.78
C THR A 10 12.12 18.00 2.14
N GLN A 11 11.59 18.86 1.28
CA GLN A 11 10.21 19.33 1.35
C GLN A 11 9.27 18.13 1.47
N LYS A 12 8.37 18.18 2.46
CA LYS A 12 7.37 17.14 2.74
C LYS A 12 6.27 17.00 1.66
N HIS A 13 6.38 17.72 0.56
CA HIS A 13 5.35 17.78 -0.49
C HIS A 13 5.98 17.59 -1.87
N THR A 14 5.33 16.75 -2.68
CA THR A 14 5.65 16.59 -4.09
C THR A 14 5.31 17.88 -4.85
N LYS A 15 6.17 18.29 -5.78
CA LYS A 15 5.91 19.48 -6.61
C LYS A 15 4.76 19.23 -7.57
N LEU A 16 4.01 20.30 -7.92
CA LEU A 16 2.85 20.22 -8.80
C LEU A 16 3.20 19.64 -10.19
N GLY A 17 4.39 19.93 -10.73
CA GLY A 17 4.87 19.35 -11.99
C GLY A 17 5.03 17.83 -11.92
N THR A 18 5.59 17.30 -10.83
CA THR A 18 5.71 15.85 -10.61
C THR A 18 4.34 15.18 -10.50
N LEU A 19 3.39 15.82 -9.80
CA LEU A 19 2.01 15.34 -9.71
C LEU A 19 1.31 15.37 -11.08
N ALA A 20 1.54 16.41 -11.89
CA ALA A 20 0.95 16.53 -13.22
C ALA A 20 1.48 15.45 -14.19
N ILE A 21 2.78 15.12 -14.13
CA ILE A 21 3.35 13.99 -14.91
C ILE A 21 2.73 12.68 -14.44
N HIS A 22 2.68 12.47 -13.12
CA HIS A 22 2.13 11.24 -12.56
C HIS A 22 0.66 11.01 -12.92
N SER A 23 -0.16 12.05 -12.88
CA SER A 23 -1.58 11.98 -13.27
C SER A 23 -1.81 11.94 -14.79
N GLY A 24 -0.74 11.99 -15.62
CA GLY A 24 -0.86 12.01 -17.08
C GLY A 24 -1.44 13.31 -17.64
N LEU A 25 -1.60 14.35 -16.82
CA LEU A 25 -2.16 15.63 -17.23
C LEU A 25 -1.14 16.53 -17.95
N MET A 26 0.14 16.29 -17.76
CA MET A 26 1.24 16.96 -18.45
C MET A 26 2.35 15.96 -18.79
N THR A 27 3.02 16.22 -19.91
CA THR A 27 4.27 15.54 -20.27
C THR A 27 5.47 16.19 -19.59
N ALA A 28 6.61 15.48 -19.53
CA ALA A 28 7.86 16.02 -19.02
C ALA A 28 8.28 17.30 -19.77
N ALA A 29 8.14 17.31 -21.10
CA ALA A 29 8.50 18.46 -21.92
C ALA A 29 7.64 19.71 -21.63
N GLU A 30 6.36 19.53 -21.33
CA GLU A 30 5.47 20.63 -20.92
C GLU A 30 5.85 21.16 -19.54
N VAL A 31 6.17 20.27 -18.60
CA VAL A 31 6.66 20.66 -17.26
C VAL A 31 7.96 21.44 -17.36
N ASP A 32 8.92 20.97 -18.18
CA ASP A 32 10.18 21.66 -18.39
C ASP A 32 9.96 23.04 -19.03
N SER A 33 9.02 23.16 -19.97
CA SER A 33 8.65 24.43 -20.60
C SER A 33 8.11 25.44 -19.58
N VAL A 34 7.27 24.99 -18.64
CA VAL A 34 6.75 25.84 -17.56
C VAL A 34 7.85 26.24 -16.59
N ILE A 35 8.79 25.33 -16.25
CA ILE A 35 9.94 25.64 -15.39
C ILE A 35 10.81 26.72 -16.04
N VAL A 36 11.07 26.64 -17.35
CA VAL A 36 11.85 27.67 -18.06
C VAL A 36 11.11 29.00 -18.03
N GLU A 37 9.80 29.02 -18.30
CA GLU A 37 9.01 30.25 -18.24
C GLU A 37 8.96 30.86 -16.84
N GLN A 38 8.96 30.02 -15.79
CA GLN A 38 9.02 30.46 -14.39
C GLN A 38 10.32 31.20 -14.05
N THR A 39 11.41 30.96 -14.80
CA THR A 39 12.64 31.73 -14.62
C THR A 39 12.53 33.16 -15.17
N HIS A 40 11.57 33.41 -16.05
CA HIS A 40 11.35 34.72 -16.69
C HIS A 40 10.20 35.51 -16.08
N GLN A 41 9.30 34.84 -15.33
CA GLN A 41 8.12 35.46 -14.73
C GLN A 41 8.04 35.11 -13.24
N ASP A 42 7.71 36.10 -12.40
CA ASP A 42 7.48 35.89 -10.96
C ASP A 42 6.03 35.39 -10.72
N LYS A 43 5.75 34.17 -11.24
CA LYS A 43 4.46 33.51 -11.09
C LYS A 43 4.63 32.09 -10.56
N LYS A 44 3.58 31.58 -9.93
CA LYS A 44 3.55 30.19 -9.45
C LYS A 44 3.42 29.23 -10.62
N PHE A 45 3.98 28.03 -10.47
CA PHE A 45 3.92 26.99 -11.49
C PHE A 45 2.49 26.73 -11.98
N GLY A 46 1.51 26.59 -11.05
CA GLY A 46 0.10 26.38 -11.41
C GLY A 46 -0.53 27.52 -12.19
N GLU A 47 -0.14 28.77 -11.93
CA GLU A 47 -0.62 29.94 -12.70
C GLU A 47 -0.09 29.92 -14.14
N LEU A 48 1.20 29.59 -14.29
CA LEU A 48 1.82 29.47 -15.62
C LEU A 48 1.24 28.29 -16.42
N THR A 49 0.97 27.15 -15.80
CA THR A 49 0.35 26.02 -16.49
C THR A 49 -1.03 26.34 -17.05
N ILE A 50 -1.81 27.18 -16.35
CA ILE A 50 -3.11 27.65 -16.82
C ILE A 50 -2.94 28.66 -17.97
N GLU A 51 -2.03 29.61 -17.84
CA GLU A 51 -1.77 30.63 -18.87
C GLU A 51 -1.24 30.01 -20.18
N MET A 52 -0.40 28.98 -20.06
CA MET A 52 0.15 28.25 -21.23
C MET A 52 -0.84 27.22 -21.79
N GLY A 53 -2.00 27.03 -21.13
CA GLY A 53 -3.07 26.16 -21.61
C GLY A 53 -2.80 24.65 -21.39
N TYR A 54 -1.84 24.31 -20.54
CA TYR A 54 -1.54 22.91 -20.23
C TYR A 54 -2.52 22.31 -19.21
N LEU A 55 -2.96 23.11 -18.22
CA LEU A 55 -3.91 22.70 -17.20
C LEU A 55 -5.06 23.71 -17.07
N THR A 56 -6.21 23.24 -16.63
CA THR A 56 -7.33 24.08 -16.20
C THR A 56 -7.19 24.45 -14.72
N ASP A 57 -7.86 25.51 -14.28
CA ASP A 57 -7.92 25.92 -12.86
C ASP A 57 -8.45 24.79 -11.96
N GLU A 58 -9.41 24.01 -12.48
CA GLU A 58 -10.01 22.88 -11.78
C GLU A 58 -9.02 21.71 -11.61
N GLN A 59 -8.23 21.40 -12.65
CA GLN A 59 -7.17 20.40 -12.61
C GLN A 59 -6.05 20.79 -11.65
N VAL A 60 -5.63 22.06 -11.63
CA VAL A 60 -4.63 22.56 -10.67
C VAL A 60 -5.13 22.41 -9.24
N LYS A 61 -6.40 22.77 -8.96
CA LYS A 61 -7.01 22.59 -7.63
C LYS A 61 -7.08 21.12 -7.21
N THR A 62 -7.44 20.24 -8.15
CA THR A 62 -7.48 18.80 -7.90
C THR A 62 -6.10 18.28 -7.55
N LEU A 63 -5.07 18.59 -8.33
CA LEU A 63 -3.68 18.18 -8.07
C LEU A 63 -3.16 18.68 -6.72
N LEU A 64 -3.51 19.89 -6.32
CA LEU A 64 -3.10 20.45 -5.01
C LEU A 64 -3.75 19.75 -3.82
N ASN A 65 -4.89 19.11 -4.01
CA ASN A 65 -5.63 18.37 -2.97
C ASN A 65 -5.26 16.87 -2.91
N ILE A 66 -4.50 16.37 -3.87
CA ILE A 66 -4.06 14.97 -3.89
C ILE A 66 -3.00 14.76 -2.80
N GLN A 67 -3.18 13.78 -1.92
CA GLN A 67 -2.10 13.27 -1.09
C GLN A 67 -1.09 12.56 -1.96
N SER A 68 0.17 13.00 -1.89
CA SER A 68 1.24 12.42 -2.70
C SER A 68 1.60 11.03 -2.16
N PRO A 69 1.47 9.95 -2.95
CA PRO A 69 1.98 8.64 -2.57
C PRO A 69 3.49 8.68 -2.30
N ASP A 70 3.99 7.84 -1.39
CA ASP A 70 5.41 7.83 -0.98
C ASP A 70 6.39 7.59 -2.14
N PHE A 71 6.00 6.82 -3.15
CA PHE A 71 6.85 6.60 -4.33
C PHE A 71 7.05 7.88 -5.16
N LEU A 72 6.06 8.80 -5.18
CA LEU A 72 6.21 10.09 -5.83
C LEU A 72 7.13 11.03 -5.05
N LEU A 73 7.13 10.93 -3.72
CA LEU A 73 8.12 11.62 -2.89
C LEU A 73 9.53 11.12 -3.21
N LEU A 74 9.70 9.83 -3.43
CA LEU A 74 10.97 9.27 -3.89
C LEU A 74 11.35 9.83 -5.28
N GLY A 75 10.42 9.81 -6.22
CA GLY A 75 10.61 10.42 -7.56
C GLY A 75 11.02 11.88 -7.47
N GLN A 76 10.37 12.66 -6.61
CA GLN A 76 10.71 14.07 -6.37
C GLN A 76 12.11 14.23 -5.76
N ILE A 77 12.50 13.37 -4.81
CA ILE A 77 13.84 13.38 -4.22
C ILE A 77 14.92 13.08 -5.28
N LEU A 78 14.66 12.15 -6.18
CA LEU A 78 15.58 11.80 -7.27
C LEU A 78 15.73 12.95 -8.27
N LEU A 79 14.65 13.66 -8.58
CA LEU A 79 14.66 14.87 -9.41
C LEU A 79 15.42 16.01 -8.72
N ASP A 80 15.14 16.29 -7.43
CA ASP A 80 15.80 17.37 -6.66
C ASP A 80 17.29 17.13 -6.46
N LYS A 81 17.73 15.87 -6.55
CA LYS A 81 19.15 15.49 -6.49
C LYS A 81 19.81 15.36 -7.86
N GLU A 82 19.08 15.68 -8.92
CA GLU A 82 19.54 15.56 -10.31
C GLU A 82 20.04 14.14 -10.68
N ILE A 83 19.50 13.11 -10.00
CA ILE A 83 19.80 11.69 -10.30
C ILE A 83 19.03 11.24 -11.52
N ILE A 84 17.79 11.71 -11.67
CA ILE A 84 16.94 11.54 -12.85
C ILE A 84 16.40 12.89 -13.32
N ASP A 85 15.99 12.97 -14.57
CA ASP A 85 15.26 14.10 -15.15
C ASP A 85 13.74 13.79 -15.26
N ASN A 86 12.97 14.80 -15.60
CA ASN A 86 11.51 14.67 -15.77
C ASN A 86 11.17 13.65 -16.87
N THR A 87 11.97 13.55 -17.92
CA THR A 87 11.76 12.59 -19.02
C THR A 87 11.94 11.15 -18.53
N THR A 88 12.96 10.92 -17.71
CA THR A 88 13.20 9.61 -17.09
C THR A 88 12.09 9.23 -16.12
N LEU A 89 11.62 10.19 -15.31
CA LEU A 89 10.49 9.98 -14.41
C LEU A 89 9.21 9.63 -15.18
N GLU A 90 8.87 10.38 -16.22
CA GLU A 90 7.72 10.12 -17.09
C GLU A 90 7.79 8.71 -17.69
N LYS A 91 8.96 8.32 -18.20
CA LYS A 91 9.17 6.98 -18.74
C LYS A 91 8.96 5.89 -17.69
N ILE A 92 9.54 6.03 -16.49
CA ILE A 92 9.34 5.08 -15.40
C ILE A 92 7.87 4.93 -15.04
N ILE A 93 7.14 6.05 -14.93
CA ILE A 93 5.71 6.04 -14.63
C ILE A 93 4.93 5.33 -15.75
N LYS A 94 5.26 5.63 -17.01
CA LYS A 94 4.61 5.03 -18.17
C LYS A 94 4.89 3.54 -18.29
N ASP A 95 6.14 3.11 -18.10
CA ASP A 95 6.53 1.71 -18.13
C ASP A 95 5.82 0.95 -17.00
N TYR A 96 5.78 1.50 -15.78
CA TYR A 96 5.06 0.93 -14.64
C TYR A 96 3.56 0.76 -14.91
N ARG A 97 2.92 1.76 -15.53
CA ARG A 97 1.50 1.69 -15.90
C ARG A 97 1.23 0.62 -16.96
N GLN A 98 2.10 0.51 -17.97
CA GLN A 98 1.96 -0.50 -19.01
C GLN A 98 2.16 -1.91 -18.47
N GLU A 99 3.13 -2.10 -17.58
CA GLU A 99 3.40 -3.40 -16.95
C GLU A 99 2.28 -3.83 -16.00
N ASN A 100 1.55 -2.87 -15.40
CA ASN A 100 0.50 -3.14 -14.43
C ASN A 100 -0.91 -2.85 -14.95
N GLU A 101 -1.08 -2.56 -16.25
CA GLU A 101 -2.36 -2.27 -16.91
C GLU A 101 -3.21 -1.17 -16.22
N ILE A 102 -2.54 -0.24 -15.52
CA ILE A 102 -3.21 0.84 -14.77
C ILE A 102 -3.63 1.95 -15.74
N SER A 103 -4.93 2.26 -15.79
CA SER A 103 -5.43 3.38 -16.62
C SER A 103 -5.19 4.74 -15.94
N ASP A 104 -5.14 5.81 -16.75
CA ASP A 104 -4.93 7.19 -16.27
C ASP A 104 -6.05 7.68 -15.32
N LEU A 105 -7.25 7.11 -15.44
CA LEU A 105 -8.41 7.43 -14.59
C LEU A 105 -8.35 6.76 -13.22
N ASP A 106 -7.76 5.57 -13.13
CA ASP A 106 -7.79 4.73 -11.92
C ASP A 106 -6.91 5.29 -10.79
N MET A 107 -5.93 6.14 -11.12
CA MET A 107 -5.07 6.78 -10.13
C MET A 107 -5.66 8.04 -9.47
N VAL A 108 -6.77 8.57 -9.97
CA VAL A 108 -7.36 9.85 -9.51
C VAL A 108 -8.69 9.66 -8.79
N LEU A 109 -9.34 8.51 -8.99
CA LEU A 109 -10.64 8.21 -8.38
C LEU A 109 -10.47 7.08 -7.34
N GLU A 110 -10.83 7.36 -6.10
CA GLU A 110 -11.08 6.36 -5.05
C GLU A 110 -12.36 5.56 -5.40
N ASP A 111 -12.39 4.89 -6.56
CA ASP A 111 -13.54 4.12 -6.95
C ASP A 111 -13.36 2.64 -6.61
N LYS A 112 -14.44 2.00 -6.13
CA LYS A 112 -14.48 0.57 -5.81
C LYS A 112 -13.99 -0.32 -6.95
N GLU A 113 -14.18 0.12 -8.18
CA GLU A 113 -13.74 -0.58 -9.40
C GLU A 113 -12.20 -0.67 -9.53
N SER A 114 -11.47 0.34 -9.03
CA SER A 114 -9.99 0.34 -9.02
C SER A 114 -9.41 -0.64 -8.00
N VAL A 115 -10.08 -0.82 -6.86
CA VAL A 115 -9.66 -1.79 -5.83
C VAL A 115 -9.92 -3.22 -6.30
N GLU A 116 -11.03 -3.48 -6.99
CA GLU A 116 -11.32 -4.80 -7.57
C GLU A 116 -10.28 -5.17 -8.64
N ASN A 117 -9.94 -4.25 -9.53
CA ASN A 117 -8.91 -4.44 -10.56
C ASN A 117 -7.52 -4.64 -9.93
N LEU A 118 -7.19 -3.89 -8.88
CA LEU A 118 -5.95 -4.05 -8.11
C LEU A 118 -5.88 -5.46 -7.49
N ILE A 119 -6.94 -5.93 -6.88
CA ILE A 119 -7.01 -7.26 -6.28
C ILE A 119 -6.90 -8.35 -7.36
N GLU A 120 -7.54 -8.19 -8.52
CA GLU A 120 -7.39 -9.12 -9.64
C GLU A 120 -5.95 -9.17 -10.14
N HIS A 121 -5.30 -8.01 -10.24
CA HIS A 121 -3.89 -7.94 -10.60
C HIS A 121 -2.98 -8.63 -9.56
N PHE A 122 -3.25 -8.48 -8.26
CA PHE A 122 -2.49 -9.18 -7.20
C PHE A 122 -2.53 -10.70 -7.35
N PHE A 123 -3.61 -11.25 -7.89
CA PHE A 123 -3.77 -12.68 -8.09
C PHE A 123 -3.46 -13.17 -9.51
N SER A 124 -3.13 -12.27 -10.44
CA SER A 124 -2.91 -12.61 -11.86
C SER A 124 -1.80 -13.65 -12.06
N GLU A 125 -0.78 -13.63 -11.21
CA GLU A 125 0.35 -14.58 -11.27
C GLU A 125 0.07 -15.88 -10.50
N THR A 126 -1.08 -16.02 -9.84
CA THR A 126 -1.42 -17.22 -9.09
C THR A 126 -2.31 -18.15 -9.91
N SER A 127 -2.14 -19.46 -9.74
CA SER A 127 -3.05 -20.46 -10.33
C SER A 127 -4.41 -20.51 -9.64
N LEU A 128 -4.55 -19.84 -8.49
CA LEU A 128 -5.75 -19.81 -7.67
C LEU A 128 -6.55 -18.54 -8.00
N LYS A 129 -7.84 -18.69 -8.28
CA LYS A 129 -8.73 -17.53 -8.46
C LYS A 129 -9.35 -17.18 -7.11
N PRO A 130 -9.23 -15.94 -6.64
CA PRO A 130 -9.88 -15.51 -5.41
C PRO A 130 -11.39 -15.52 -5.59
N SER A 131 -12.12 -15.99 -4.57
CA SER A 131 -13.57 -15.86 -4.49
C SER A 131 -13.96 -14.42 -4.15
N ALA A 132 -15.23 -14.06 -4.23
CA ALA A 132 -15.73 -12.75 -3.78
C ALA A 132 -15.42 -12.50 -2.29
N LEU A 133 -15.50 -13.52 -1.46
CA LEU A 133 -15.17 -13.42 -0.02
C LEU A 133 -13.66 -13.21 0.20
N ASP A 134 -12.80 -13.84 -0.61
CA ASP A 134 -11.36 -13.62 -0.53
C ASP A 134 -11.01 -12.16 -0.90
N LYS A 135 -11.65 -11.63 -1.95
CA LYS A 135 -11.48 -10.23 -2.36
C LYS A 135 -11.94 -9.27 -1.26
N MET A 136 -13.12 -9.48 -0.69
CA MET A 136 -13.65 -8.70 0.44
C MET A 136 -12.68 -8.74 1.63
N TYR A 137 -12.13 -9.92 1.94
CA TYR A 137 -11.17 -10.08 3.03
C TYR A 137 -9.90 -9.26 2.82
N ILE A 138 -9.35 -9.28 1.60
CA ILE A 138 -8.11 -8.57 1.26
C ILE A 138 -8.34 -7.06 1.24
N GLU A 139 -9.46 -6.59 0.70
CA GLU A 139 -9.85 -5.18 0.76
C GLU A 139 -9.90 -4.69 2.21
N LEU A 140 -10.58 -5.45 3.07
CA LEU A 140 -10.66 -5.14 4.49
C LEU A 140 -9.29 -5.14 5.17
N LEU A 141 -8.41 -6.08 4.81
CA LEU A 141 -7.06 -6.17 5.35
C LEU A 141 -6.24 -4.91 5.00
N PHE A 142 -6.28 -4.45 3.75
CA PHE A 142 -5.59 -3.22 3.36
C PHE A 142 -6.19 -1.98 4.05
N ASN A 143 -7.50 -1.91 4.17
CA ASN A 143 -8.15 -0.84 4.94
C ASN A 143 -7.73 -0.85 6.42
N SER A 144 -7.54 -2.05 7.00
CA SER A 144 -7.04 -2.19 8.37
C SER A 144 -5.58 -1.74 8.50
N PHE A 145 -4.73 -2.05 7.53
CA PHE A 145 -3.36 -1.56 7.49
C PHE A 145 -3.32 -0.02 7.43
N ILE A 146 -4.05 0.59 6.50
CA ILE A 146 -4.11 2.05 6.35
C ILE A 146 -4.56 2.71 7.66
N ARG A 147 -5.62 2.20 8.24
CA ARG A 147 -6.28 2.80 9.40
C ARG A 147 -5.46 2.66 10.69
N PHE A 148 -4.82 1.52 10.90
CA PHE A 148 -4.25 1.16 12.20
C PHE A 148 -2.72 1.16 12.23
N VAL A 149 -2.05 0.91 11.10
CA VAL A 149 -0.59 0.80 11.02
C VAL A 149 0.04 1.96 10.25
N GLY A 150 -0.60 2.37 9.17
CA GLY A 150 -0.18 3.48 8.30
C GLY A 150 -0.30 3.15 6.82
N ASP A 151 -0.38 4.18 6.01
CA ASP A 151 -0.53 4.12 4.55
C ASP A 151 0.81 4.12 3.79
N ASP A 152 1.93 4.15 4.51
CA ASP A 152 3.29 4.19 3.98
C ASP A 152 3.83 2.79 3.62
N TYR A 153 3.00 1.95 3.01
CA TYR A 153 3.37 0.59 2.62
C TYR A 153 3.31 0.39 1.09
N THR A 154 4.03 -0.62 0.63
CA THR A 154 3.96 -1.11 -0.75
C THR A 154 3.53 -2.58 -0.74
N PRO A 155 2.34 -2.92 -1.25
CA PRO A 155 1.95 -4.31 -1.39
C PRO A 155 2.66 -4.92 -2.60
N LEU A 156 3.08 -6.19 -2.48
CA LEU A 156 3.59 -6.99 -3.58
C LEU A 156 2.54 -7.98 -4.05
N SER A 157 2.67 -8.47 -5.29
CA SER A 157 1.78 -9.49 -5.86
C SER A 157 1.60 -10.67 -4.91
N ALA A 158 0.39 -11.19 -4.86
CA ALA A 158 0.11 -12.41 -4.12
C ALA A 158 0.85 -13.59 -4.76
N GLU A 159 1.39 -14.46 -3.95
CA GLU A 159 2.04 -15.69 -4.42
C GLU A 159 1.45 -16.92 -3.75
N GLN A 160 1.47 -18.05 -4.45
CA GLN A 160 1.10 -19.33 -3.86
C GLN A 160 2.14 -19.67 -2.79
N CYS A 161 1.67 -20.07 -1.61
CA CYS A 161 2.52 -20.37 -0.46
C CYS A 161 2.42 -21.86 -0.10
N GLU A 162 3.53 -22.59 -0.26
CA GLU A 162 3.63 -24.00 0.13
C GLU A 162 4.30 -24.16 1.50
N CYS A 163 5.19 -23.23 1.85
CA CYS A 163 5.88 -23.22 3.14
C CYS A 163 6.16 -21.78 3.59
N PHE A 164 6.17 -21.58 4.90
CA PHE A 164 6.49 -20.30 5.51
C PHE A 164 7.11 -20.50 6.88
N SER A 165 8.04 -19.62 7.25
CA SER A 165 8.59 -19.51 8.60
C SER A 165 9.01 -18.06 8.83
N ALA A 166 8.76 -17.56 10.03
CA ALA A 166 9.23 -16.26 10.50
C ALA A 166 9.43 -16.28 12.01
N ASP A 167 10.14 -15.27 12.54
CA ASP A 167 10.42 -15.18 13.97
C ASP A 167 9.14 -15.05 14.80
N CYS A 168 8.18 -14.28 14.27
CA CYS A 168 6.89 -14.02 14.90
C CYS A 168 5.80 -14.42 13.92
N VAL A 169 4.94 -15.36 14.31
CA VAL A 169 3.80 -15.81 13.52
C VAL A 169 2.58 -15.96 14.40
N VAL A 170 1.50 -15.28 14.04
CA VAL A 170 0.19 -15.46 14.69
C VAL A 170 -0.78 -16.05 13.69
N ARG A 171 -1.51 -17.07 14.11
CA ARG A 171 -2.58 -17.74 13.37
C ARG A 171 -3.92 -17.51 14.04
N GLN A 172 -4.98 -17.32 13.24
CA GLN A 172 -6.36 -17.40 13.71
C GLN A 172 -7.25 -18.06 12.66
N ASN A 173 -8.17 -18.92 13.10
CA ASN A 173 -9.11 -19.57 12.20
C ASN A 173 -10.43 -18.81 12.16
N ILE A 174 -10.96 -18.66 10.97
CA ILE A 174 -12.35 -18.29 10.69
C ILE A 174 -13.09 -19.59 10.41
N CYS A 175 -14.16 -19.84 11.11
CA CYS A 175 -14.93 -21.09 11.06
C CYS A 175 -16.39 -20.80 10.68
N GLY A 176 -17.01 -21.70 9.92
CA GLY A 176 -18.40 -21.58 9.48
C GLY A 176 -18.53 -21.95 8.01
N GLU A 177 -19.44 -21.31 7.29
CA GLU A 177 -19.67 -21.57 5.87
C GLU A 177 -18.50 -21.12 4.99
N TYR A 178 -17.70 -20.17 5.47
CA TYR A 178 -16.40 -19.81 4.92
C TYR A 178 -15.32 -20.13 5.97
N ALA A 179 -14.58 -21.21 5.74
CA ALA A 179 -13.59 -21.71 6.69
C ALA A 179 -12.18 -21.52 6.13
N VAL A 180 -11.40 -20.65 6.78
CA VAL A 180 -10.00 -20.36 6.40
C VAL A 180 -9.14 -20.16 7.64
N SER A 181 -7.84 -20.40 7.49
CA SER A 181 -6.84 -20.00 8.50
C SER A 181 -6.10 -18.78 7.98
N THR A 182 -6.00 -17.76 8.81
CA THR A 182 -5.27 -16.53 8.50
C THR A 182 -4.03 -16.43 9.38
N TYR A 183 -2.95 -15.93 8.80
CA TYR A 183 -1.67 -15.79 9.47
C TYR A 183 -1.09 -14.41 9.21
N ILE A 184 -0.47 -13.82 10.23
CA ILE A 184 0.41 -12.67 10.09
C ILE A 184 1.80 -13.08 10.56
N GLY A 185 2.84 -12.81 9.75
CA GLY A 185 4.20 -13.23 10.07
C GLY A 185 5.25 -12.20 9.69
N MET A 186 6.27 -12.04 10.53
CA MET A 186 7.34 -11.08 10.35
C MET A 186 8.54 -11.39 11.25
N ASN A 187 9.66 -10.69 11.07
CA ASN A 187 10.77 -10.76 12.02
C ASN A 187 10.48 -9.93 13.28
N GLN A 188 11.21 -10.17 14.37
CA GLN A 188 11.00 -9.49 15.65
C GLN A 188 11.12 -7.96 15.56
N ALA A 189 12.10 -7.45 14.80
CA ALA A 189 12.28 -6.00 14.63
C ALA A 189 11.08 -5.35 13.92
N THR A 190 10.53 -6.02 12.93
CA THR A 190 9.30 -5.59 12.23
C THR A 190 8.09 -5.66 13.17
N ALA A 191 7.96 -6.73 13.97
CA ALA A 191 6.87 -6.90 14.93
C ALA A 191 6.83 -5.80 15.99
N ILE A 192 7.97 -5.41 16.52
CA ILE A 192 8.09 -4.29 17.46
C ILE A 192 7.60 -2.98 16.85
N ASN A 193 8.03 -2.67 15.63
CA ASN A 193 7.61 -1.46 14.95
C ASN A 193 6.13 -1.50 14.52
N PHE A 194 5.65 -2.64 14.07
CA PHE A 194 4.25 -2.86 13.74
C PHE A 194 3.35 -2.61 14.95
N ALA A 195 3.65 -3.28 16.08
CA ALA A 195 2.92 -3.11 17.33
C ALA A 195 2.97 -1.66 17.82
N SER A 196 4.15 -1.01 17.74
CA SER A 196 4.31 0.40 18.14
C SER A 196 3.41 1.33 17.35
N ARG A 197 3.25 1.11 16.04
CA ARG A 197 2.33 1.89 15.20
C ARG A 197 0.88 1.57 15.50
N TYR A 198 0.56 0.29 15.68
CA TYR A 198 -0.80 -0.17 15.91
C TYR A 198 -1.39 0.38 17.20
N VAL A 199 -0.69 0.26 18.34
CA VAL A 199 -1.16 0.78 19.64
C VAL A 199 -0.76 2.24 19.89
N LYS A 200 0.05 2.85 19.00
CA LYS A 200 0.57 4.23 19.13
C LYS A 200 1.43 4.44 20.37
N GLU A 201 2.15 3.40 20.76
CA GLU A 201 3.12 3.40 21.86
C GLU A 201 4.48 2.92 21.36
N ASN A 202 5.58 3.31 22.02
CA ASN A 202 6.91 2.93 21.62
C ASN A 202 7.35 1.67 22.34
N PHE A 203 7.47 0.57 21.63
CA PHE A 203 8.10 -0.67 22.11
C PHE A 203 9.56 -0.72 21.65
N SER A 204 10.43 -1.32 22.46
CA SER A 204 11.86 -1.50 22.16
C SER A 204 12.31 -2.96 22.23
N VAL A 205 11.47 -3.84 22.73
CA VAL A 205 11.74 -5.27 22.92
C VAL A 205 10.53 -6.07 22.46
N TYR A 206 10.78 -7.24 21.89
CA TYR A 206 9.72 -8.20 21.58
C TYR A 206 9.30 -8.93 22.87
N ASP A 207 8.17 -8.55 23.41
CA ASP A 207 7.60 -9.04 24.67
C ASP A 207 6.12 -9.41 24.51
N GLU A 208 5.47 -9.74 25.61
CA GLU A 208 4.05 -10.11 25.65
C GLU A 208 3.11 -9.01 25.15
N TYR A 209 3.49 -7.74 25.26
CA TYR A 209 2.66 -6.63 24.77
C TYR A 209 2.72 -6.53 23.25
N VAL A 210 3.89 -6.74 22.67
CA VAL A 210 4.06 -6.83 21.21
C VAL A 210 3.28 -8.03 20.66
N GLN A 211 3.38 -9.19 21.32
CA GLN A 211 2.62 -10.40 20.94
C GLN A 211 1.11 -10.14 20.99
N ALA A 212 0.62 -9.59 22.11
CA ALA A 212 -0.80 -9.24 22.26
C ALA A 212 -1.30 -8.25 21.21
N SER A 213 -0.43 -7.31 20.77
CA SER A 213 -0.77 -6.36 19.72
C SER A 213 -0.96 -7.04 18.36
N LEU A 214 -0.15 -8.05 18.03
CA LEU A 214 -0.32 -8.84 16.81
C LEU A 214 -1.60 -9.69 16.86
N ASP A 215 -1.88 -10.31 18.03
CA ASP A 215 -3.11 -11.06 18.27
C ASP A 215 -4.34 -10.18 18.08
N ASP A 216 -4.31 -8.98 18.67
CA ASP A 216 -5.42 -8.04 18.64
C ASP A 216 -5.66 -7.51 17.21
N PHE A 217 -4.58 -7.16 16.47
CA PHE A 217 -4.71 -6.76 15.08
C PHE A 217 -5.36 -7.84 14.20
N LEU A 218 -4.89 -9.10 14.31
CA LEU A 218 -5.43 -10.20 13.54
C LEU A 218 -6.90 -10.48 13.92
N ASN A 219 -7.19 -10.48 15.22
CA ASN A 219 -8.53 -10.69 15.75
C ASN A 219 -9.49 -9.56 15.36
N LEU A 220 -9.02 -8.31 15.36
CA LEU A 220 -9.80 -7.15 14.91
C LEU A 220 -10.15 -7.27 13.42
N ASN A 221 -9.17 -7.55 12.57
CA ASN A 221 -9.38 -7.68 11.12
C ASN A 221 -10.36 -8.83 10.82
N ASN A 222 -10.15 -10.01 11.42
CA ASN A 222 -11.03 -11.15 11.25
C ASN A 222 -12.43 -10.89 11.82
N GLY A 223 -12.53 -10.17 12.95
CA GLY A 223 -13.80 -9.77 13.55
C GLY A 223 -14.60 -8.84 12.65
N LEU A 224 -13.96 -7.84 12.06
CA LEU A 224 -14.60 -6.95 11.09
C LEU A 224 -15.09 -7.73 9.85
N PHE A 225 -14.29 -8.69 9.37
CA PHE A 225 -14.68 -9.54 8.26
C PHE A 225 -15.92 -10.39 8.59
N THR A 226 -15.97 -11.01 9.77
CA THR A 226 -17.14 -11.81 10.17
C THR A 226 -18.42 -10.96 10.25
N VAL A 227 -18.31 -9.71 10.72
CA VAL A 227 -19.42 -8.76 10.76
C VAL A 227 -19.86 -8.38 9.33
N ASN A 228 -18.92 -8.10 8.43
CA ASN A 228 -19.26 -7.78 7.04
C ASN A 228 -19.94 -8.96 6.34
N CYS A 229 -19.42 -10.19 6.50
CA CYS A 229 -20.06 -11.40 5.97
C CYS A 229 -21.48 -11.61 6.49
N SER A 230 -21.72 -11.33 7.77
CA SER A 230 -23.05 -11.42 8.35
C SER A 230 -24.01 -10.38 7.76
N ASN A 231 -23.54 -9.16 7.54
CA ASN A 231 -24.36 -8.06 7.05
C ASN A 231 -24.65 -8.12 5.54
N GLU A 232 -23.66 -8.51 4.74
CA GLU A 232 -23.72 -8.44 3.28
C GLU A 232 -24.11 -9.77 2.65
N GLU A 233 -23.62 -10.89 3.21
CA GLU A 233 -23.79 -12.24 2.64
C GLU A 233 -24.69 -13.14 3.49
N ALA A 234 -25.18 -12.66 4.65
CA ALA A 234 -25.96 -13.44 5.62
C ALA A 234 -25.25 -14.73 6.11
N LEU A 235 -23.90 -14.71 6.17
CA LEU A 235 -23.10 -15.84 6.64
C LEU A 235 -22.83 -15.72 8.14
N GLU A 236 -22.96 -16.82 8.87
CA GLU A 236 -22.60 -16.90 10.28
C GLU A 236 -21.20 -17.51 10.43
N LEU A 237 -20.23 -16.67 10.78
CA LEU A 237 -18.84 -17.05 10.98
C LEU A 237 -18.43 -16.86 12.43
N THR A 238 -17.51 -17.70 12.91
CA THR A 238 -16.94 -17.64 14.26
C THR A 238 -15.42 -17.64 14.19
N LEU A 239 -14.78 -17.07 15.20
CA LEU A 239 -13.32 -17.00 15.30
C LEU A 239 -12.79 -17.94 16.38
N SER A 240 -11.67 -18.60 16.10
CA SER A 240 -10.87 -19.23 17.17
C SER A 240 -10.09 -18.19 17.96
N ALA A 241 -9.50 -18.57 19.09
CA ALA A 241 -8.48 -17.74 19.71
C ALA A 241 -7.23 -17.68 18.81
N PRO A 242 -6.51 -16.55 18.77
CA PRO A 242 -5.20 -16.44 18.14
C PRO A 242 -4.20 -17.44 18.73
N GLN A 243 -3.25 -17.90 17.92
CA GLN A 243 -2.22 -18.86 18.33
C GLN A 243 -0.86 -18.41 17.78
N HIS A 244 0.16 -18.39 18.66
CA HIS A 244 1.54 -18.12 18.27
C HIS A 244 2.22 -19.39 17.75
N LEU A 245 2.89 -19.26 16.60
CA LEU A 245 3.63 -20.32 15.91
C LEU A 245 5.05 -19.83 15.57
N ASP A 246 5.65 -19.09 16.50
CA ASP A 246 6.92 -18.39 16.33
C ASP A 246 8.06 -19.35 16.01
N GLY A 247 8.77 -19.08 14.89
CA GLY A 247 9.90 -19.89 14.45
C GLY A 247 9.56 -21.27 13.88
N GLU A 248 8.29 -21.70 13.94
CA GLU A 248 7.88 -23.01 13.43
C GLU A 248 7.81 -23.01 11.88
N PRO A 249 8.31 -24.03 11.19
CA PRO A 249 8.11 -24.18 9.77
C PRO A 249 6.68 -24.64 9.49
N LEU A 250 5.92 -23.79 8.81
CA LEU A 250 4.53 -24.08 8.40
C LEU A 250 4.52 -24.63 6.97
N THR A 251 3.65 -25.60 6.70
CA THR A 251 3.42 -26.15 5.37
C THR A 251 1.95 -26.08 5.02
N PHE A 252 1.64 -25.62 3.82
CA PHE A 252 0.28 -25.38 3.35
C PHE A 252 -0.03 -26.24 2.14
N LYS A 253 -1.25 -26.70 2.02
CA LYS A 253 -1.74 -27.39 0.83
C LYS A 253 -2.26 -26.41 -0.22
N LYS A 254 -2.91 -25.36 0.25
CA LYS A 254 -3.51 -24.33 -0.59
C LYS A 254 -3.55 -23.02 0.20
N ALA A 255 -2.61 -22.15 -0.08
CA ALA A 255 -2.53 -20.85 0.58
C ALA A 255 -2.03 -19.75 -0.36
N TYR A 256 -2.49 -18.54 -0.12
CA TYR A 256 -1.92 -17.31 -0.66
C TYR A 256 -1.05 -16.64 0.36
N LYS A 257 0.06 -16.05 -0.09
CA LYS A 257 0.88 -15.16 0.71
C LYS A 257 0.92 -13.78 0.09
N LEU A 258 0.53 -12.78 0.85
CA LEU A 258 0.63 -11.37 0.54
C LEU A 258 1.85 -10.82 1.29
N LYS A 259 2.71 -10.10 0.57
CA LYS A 259 3.85 -9.38 1.16
C LYS A 259 3.55 -7.90 1.16
N VAL A 260 3.67 -7.27 2.31
CA VAL A 260 3.47 -5.83 2.49
C VAL A 260 4.77 -5.24 3.01
N LEU A 261 5.39 -4.38 2.20
CA LEU A 261 6.65 -3.72 2.53
C LEU A 261 6.36 -2.40 3.23
N TYR A 262 6.75 -2.30 4.49
CA TYR A 262 6.81 -1.04 5.22
C TYR A 262 8.24 -0.52 5.30
N PRO A 263 8.47 0.79 5.56
CA PRO A 263 9.82 1.33 5.79
C PRO A 263 10.56 0.67 6.95
N PHE A 264 9.82 0.05 7.88
CA PHE A 264 10.37 -0.63 9.06
C PHE A 264 10.55 -2.15 8.88
N GLY A 265 10.09 -2.72 7.75
CA GLY A 265 10.25 -4.15 7.46
C GLY A 265 9.12 -4.75 6.64
N THR A 266 9.19 -6.05 6.41
CA THR A 266 8.21 -6.80 5.63
C THR A 266 7.22 -7.51 6.52
N VAL A 267 5.93 -7.30 6.28
CA VAL A 267 4.82 -8.04 6.88
C VAL A 267 4.31 -9.06 5.85
N HIS A 268 4.22 -10.31 6.27
CA HIS A 268 3.64 -11.39 5.49
C HIS A 268 2.25 -11.68 6.01
N PHE A 269 1.28 -11.74 5.12
CA PHE A 269 -0.06 -12.16 5.44
C PHE A 269 -0.40 -13.41 4.61
N ILE A 270 -0.94 -14.46 5.25
CA ILE A 270 -1.22 -15.73 4.58
C ILE A 270 -2.68 -16.12 4.85
N ILE A 271 -3.35 -16.58 3.80
CA ILE A 271 -4.71 -17.14 3.86
C ILE A 271 -4.61 -18.58 3.36
N GLU A 272 -4.94 -19.55 4.22
CA GLU A 272 -4.98 -20.99 3.93
C GLU A 272 -6.43 -21.46 3.85
N PHE A 273 -6.73 -22.24 2.79
CA PHE A 273 -8.06 -22.78 2.46
C PHE A 273 -8.18 -24.28 2.72
#